data_2f5c78eac994e610d9b469fda0c1c42d
#
_entry.id   2f5c78eac994e610d9b469fda0c1c42d
#
_cell.length_a   1.000
_cell.length_b   1.000
_cell.length_c   1.000
_cell.angle_alpha   90.00
_cell.angle_beta   90.00
_cell.angle_gamma   90.00
#
_symmetry.space_group_name_H-M   'P 1'
#
loop_
_entity.id
_entity.type
_entity.pdbx_description
1 polymer ?
#
loop_
_entity_poly.entity_id
_entity_poly.type
_entity_poly.pdbx_seq_one_letter_code
_entity_poly.pdbx_strand_id
1 'polypeptide(L)'
;KHGLYATEELLNNPDVMIAVLTELKSEREKTTKLQTTIAVQNQQLAELQPKASYYDVVLNCPDLVTITTIAKDFGWSAIKLNGFLHEHGIQFKQGEIWHLYQEYAGKGYAATRTNIFTGNDGEQHSKEHTYWTQKGRLFIYDLLKRNNILPLVEQDIA
;
A
#
# COMPACT_ATOMS: atom_id res chain seq x y z
N LYS A 1 8.75 0.29 57.47
CA LYS A 1 10.06 0.07 58.18
C LYS A 1 11.02 -0.92 57.44
N HIS A 2 10.52 -1.72 56.48
CA HIS A 2 11.37 -2.69 55.76
C HIS A 2 12.29 -2.06 54.66
N GLY A 3 11.94 -0.91 54.14
CA GLY A 3 12.76 -0.28 53.07
C GLY A 3 14.10 0.35 53.53
N LEU A 4 14.22 0.71 54.80
CA LEU A 4 15.46 1.35 55.32
C LEU A 4 16.58 0.34 55.61
N TYR A 5 16.23 -0.87 56.04
CA TYR A 5 17.24 -1.90 56.31
C TYR A 5 17.88 -2.46 55.01
N ALA A 6 17.12 -2.57 53.96
CA ALA A 6 17.66 -2.99 52.65
C ALA A 6 18.66 -1.99 52.07
N THR A 7 18.52 -0.70 52.34
CA THR A 7 19.47 0.33 51.90
C THR A 7 20.78 0.35 52.66
N GLU A 8 20.75 0.07 53.98
CA GLU A 8 21.96 -0.01 54.79
C GLU A 8 22.81 -1.25 54.44
N GLU A 9 22.19 -2.39 54.21
CA GLU A 9 22.84 -3.62 53.84
C GLU A 9 23.48 -3.53 52.42
N LEU A 10 22.82 -2.83 51.47
CA LEU A 10 23.33 -2.51 50.16
C LEU A 10 24.54 -1.54 50.21
N LEU A 11 24.50 -0.55 51.08
CA LEU A 11 25.56 0.45 51.24
C LEU A 11 26.83 -0.13 51.90
N ASN A 12 26.65 -1.15 52.72
CA ASN A 12 27.78 -1.80 53.45
C ASN A 12 28.41 -2.97 52.67
N ASN A 13 27.84 -3.37 51.52
CA ASN A 13 28.39 -4.44 50.68
C ASN A 13 28.59 -3.95 49.25
N PRO A 14 29.81 -3.51 48.89
CA PRO A 14 30.11 -3.01 47.54
C PRO A 14 29.85 -4.01 46.43
N ASP A 15 30.00 -5.29 46.65
CA ASP A 15 29.80 -6.32 45.64
C ASP A 15 28.33 -6.47 45.27
N VAL A 16 27.45 -6.40 46.27
CA VAL A 16 25.98 -6.40 46.05
C VAL A 16 25.56 -5.16 45.29
N MET A 17 26.14 -3.99 45.63
CA MET A 17 25.82 -2.75 44.92
C MET A 17 26.27 -2.81 43.45
N ILE A 18 27.46 -3.35 43.16
CA ILE A 18 27.96 -3.55 41.79
C ILE A 18 27.02 -4.50 41.01
N ALA A 19 26.59 -5.59 41.62
CA ALA A 19 25.68 -6.55 41.01
C ALA A 19 24.33 -5.88 40.64
N VAL A 20 23.72 -5.14 41.57
CA VAL A 20 22.43 -4.43 41.34
C VAL A 20 22.59 -3.35 40.27
N LEU A 21 23.66 -2.58 40.27
CA LEU A 21 23.92 -1.55 39.27
C LEU A 21 24.15 -2.17 37.87
N THR A 22 24.83 -3.33 37.82
CA THR A 22 25.06 -4.06 36.54
C THR A 22 23.73 -4.59 35.99
N GLU A 23 22.89 -5.16 36.86
CA GLU A 23 21.59 -5.63 36.45
C GLU A 23 20.69 -4.47 36.00
N LEU A 24 20.65 -3.36 36.75
CA LEU A 24 19.90 -2.16 36.36
C LEU A 24 20.38 -1.59 35.03
N LYS A 25 21.68 -1.59 34.78
CA LYS A 25 22.26 -1.17 33.49
C LYS A 25 21.74 -2.08 32.35
N SER A 26 21.83 -3.41 32.56
CA SER A 26 21.33 -4.40 31.60
C SER A 26 19.85 -4.21 31.31
N GLU A 27 19.01 -4.03 32.32
CA GLU A 27 17.57 -3.79 32.16
C GLU A 27 17.26 -2.48 31.44
N ARG A 28 18.01 -1.41 31.71
CA ARG A 28 17.90 -0.15 30.95
C ARG A 28 18.27 -0.31 29.47
N GLU A 29 19.33 -1.06 29.18
CA GLU A 29 19.73 -1.34 27.80
C GLU A 29 18.66 -2.17 27.06
N LYS A 30 18.08 -3.17 27.71
CA LYS A 30 16.94 -3.94 27.16
C LYS A 30 15.73 -3.05 26.90
N THR A 31 15.37 -2.21 27.86
CA THR A 31 14.25 -1.28 27.74
C THR A 31 14.44 -0.32 26.58
N THR A 32 15.62 0.25 26.42
CA THR A 32 15.95 1.14 25.29
C THR A 32 15.84 0.42 23.95
N LYS A 33 16.38 -0.80 23.85
CA LYS A 33 16.25 -1.62 22.64
C LYS A 33 14.79 -1.94 22.30
N LEU A 34 13.98 -2.31 23.29
CA LEU A 34 12.56 -2.59 23.10
C LEU A 34 11.79 -1.34 22.64
N GLN A 35 12.06 -0.19 23.24
CA GLN A 35 11.46 1.08 22.83
C GLN A 35 11.78 1.44 21.37
N THR A 36 13.04 1.26 20.97
CA THR A 36 13.45 1.47 19.58
C THR A 36 12.73 0.51 18.63
N THR A 37 12.62 -0.76 19.01
CA THR A 37 11.88 -1.77 18.21
C THR A 37 10.41 -1.41 18.07
N ILE A 38 9.77 -1.00 19.16
CA ILE A 38 8.36 -0.56 19.15
C ILE A 38 8.17 0.66 18.25
N ALA A 39 9.09 1.64 18.31
CA ALA A 39 9.01 2.82 17.44
C ALA A 39 9.09 2.45 15.96
N VAL A 40 10.01 1.56 15.58
CA VAL A 40 10.14 1.05 14.21
C VAL A 40 8.89 0.28 13.77
N GLN A 41 8.36 -0.60 14.63
CA GLN A 41 7.15 -1.37 14.33
C GLN A 41 5.92 -0.47 14.18
N ASN A 42 5.77 0.55 15.04
CA ASN A 42 4.67 1.52 14.93
C ASN A 42 4.76 2.34 13.63
N GLN A 43 5.96 2.72 13.21
CA GLN A 43 6.16 3.38 11.94
C GLN A 43 5.78 2.46 10.77
N GLN A 44 6.20 1.20 10.78
CA GLN A 44 5.83 0.21 9.78
C GLN A 44 4.31 -0.03 9.73
N LEU A 45 3.65 -0.09 10.88
CA LEU A 45 2.19 -0.20 10.96
C LEU A 45 1.50 1.02 10.37
N ALA A 46 1.96 2.22 10.67
CA ALA A 46 1.41 3.46 10.12
C ALA A 46 1.58 3.53 8.60
N GLU A 47 2.69 3.02 8.05
CA GLU A 47 2.92 2.95 6.60
C GLU A 47 2.06 1.88 5.91
N LEU A 48 1.71 0.79 6.63
CA LEU A 48 0.90 -0.31 6.10
C LEU A 48 -0.61 -0.05 6.22
N GLN A 49 -1.05 0.73 7.19
CA GLN A 49 -2.46 0.95 7.48
C GLN A 49 -3.26 1.56 6.30
N PRO A 50 -2.78 2.61 5.60
CA PRO A 50 -3.45 3.11 4.40
C PRO A 50 -3.48 2.08 3.28
N LYS A 51 -2.39 1.32 3.13
CA LYS A 51 -2.28 0.27 2.12
C LYS A 51 -3.28 -0.87 2.37
N ALA A 52 -3.48 -1.26 3.64
CA ALA A 52 -4.48 -2.26 4.01
C ALA A 52 -5.90 -1.77 3.65
N SER A 53 -6.24 -0.50 3.91
CA SER A 53 -7.54 0.08 3.59
C SER A 53 -7.89 0.02 2.09
N TYR A 54 -6.95 0.40 1.22
CA TYR A 54 -7.16 0.30 -0.22
C TYR A 54 -7.19 -1.15 -0.71
N TYR A 55 -6.33 -2.02 -0.16
CA TYR A 55 -6.35 -3.45 -0.46
C TYR A 55 -7.68 -4.10 -0.10
N ASP A 56 -8.28 -3.75 1.04
CA ASP A 56 -9.58 -4.26 1.44
C ASP A 56 -10.69 -3.88 0.44
N VAL A 57 -10.69 -2.64 -0.04
CA VAL A 57 -11.62 -2.18 -1.08
C VAL A 57 -11.41 -2.96 -2.39
N VAL A 58 -10.15 -3.23 -2.76
CA VAL A 58 -9.82 -3.95 -3.99
C VAL A 58 -10.14 -5.44 -3.89
N LEU A 59 -9.82 -6.09 -2.77
CA LEU A 59 -10.05 -7.53 -2.57
C LEU A 59 -11.53 -7.90 -2.53
N ASN A 60 -12.40 -6.99 -2.11
CA ASN A 60 -13.84 -7.20 -2.11
C ASN A 60 -14.49 -7.11 -3.50
N CYS A 61 -13.73 -6.78 -4.55
CA CYS A 61 -14.21 -6.69 -5.94
C CYS A 61 -13.45 -7.69 -6.82
N PRO A 62 -13.90 -8.95 -6.97
CA PRO A 62 -13.19 -9.96 -7.74
C PRO A 62 -13.18 -9.70 -9.25
N ASP A 63 -14.04 -8.83 -9.75
CA ASP A 63 -14.25 -8.59 -11.17
C ASP A 63 -13.19 -7.71 -11.83
N LEU A 64 -13.16 -7.78 -13.17
CA LEU A 64 -12.39 -6.87 -13.98
C LEU A 64 -12.98 -5.45 -13.87
N VAL A 65 -12.11 -4.46 -13.75
CA VAL A 65 -12.50 -3.05 -13.60
C VAL A 65 -12.06 -2.21 -14.79
N THR A 66 -12.81 -1.15 -15.08
CA THR A 66 -12.42 -0.19 -16.11
C THR A 66 -11.37 0.78 -15.57
N ILE A 67 -10.60 1.36 -16.48
CA ILE A 67 -9.67 2.44 -16.11
C ILE A 67 -10.40 3.64 -15.49
N THR A 68 -11.64 3.87 -15.89
CA THR A 68 -12.50 4.93 -15.34
C THR A 68 -12.77 4.71 -13.85
N THR A 69 -13.07 3.46 -13.48
CA THR A 69 -13.30 3.09 -12.08
C THR A 69 -12.05 3.36 -11.24
N ILE A 70 -10.88 2.89 -11.72
CA ILE A 70 -9.61 3.11 -11.02
C ILE A 70 -9.28 4.61 -10.93
N ALA A 71 -9.47 5.37 -12.01
CA ALA A 71 -9.21 6.81 -12.00
C ALA A 71 -10.05 7.56 -10.96
N LYS A 72 -11.31 7.15 -10.78
CA LYS A 72 -12.21 7.75 -9.79
C LYS A 72 -11.78 7.51 -8.35
N ASP A 73 -11.13 6.38 -8.05
CA ASP A 73 -10.56 6.13 -6.72
C ASP A 73 -9.52 7.19 -6.31
N PHE A 74 -8.91 7.83 -7.30
CA PHE A 74 -7.91 8.90 -7.11
C PHE A 74 -8.44 10.31 -7.43
N GLY A 75 -9.75 10.47 -7.65
CA GLY A 75 -10.34 11.73 -8.04
C GLY A 75 -9.96 12.20 -9.46
N TRP A 76 -9.51 11.28 -10.32
CA TRP A 76 -9.06 11.57 -11.68
C TRP A 76 -10.08 11.16 -12.75
N SER A 77 -9.91 11.74 -13.94
CA SER A 77 -10.58 11.22 -15.14
C SER A 77 -9.79 10.06 -15.75
N ALA A 78 -10.47 9.21 -16.51
CA ALA A 78 -9.82 8.14 -17.29
C ALA A 78 -8.75 8.68 -18.25
N ILE A 79 -8.99 9.85 -18.85
CA ILE A 79 -8.04 10.50 -19.77
C ILE A 79 -6.73 10.82 -19.04
N LYS A 80 -6.84 11.42 -17.85
CA LYS A 80 -5.68 11.78 -17.02
C LYS A 80 -4.88 10.54 -16.61
N LEU A 81 -5.55 9.49 -16.14
CA LEU A 81 -4.88 8.26 -15.72
C LEU A 81 -4.24 7.53 -16.90
N ASN A 82 -4.91 7.46 -18.06
CA ASN A 82 -4.35 6.89 -19.27
C ASN A 82 -3.10 7.65 -19.74
N GLY A 83 -3.12 8.98 -19.70
CA GLY A 83 -1.95 9.83 -20.02
C GLY A 83 -0.79 9.53 -19.08
N PHE A 84 -1.05 9.50 -17.77
CA PHE A 84 -0.05 9.18 -16.76
C PHE A 84 0.60 7.79 -17.00
N LEU A 85 -0.21 6.76 -17.26
CA LEU A 85 0.30 5.41 -17.54
C LEU A 85 1.10 5.35 -18.85
N HIS A 86 0.73 6.16 -19.85
CA HIS A 86 1.47 6.27 -21.10
C HIS A 86 2.83 6.96 -20.90
N GLU A 87 2.86 8.07 -20.17
CA GLU A 87 4.11 8.79 -19.84
C GLU A 87 5.10 7.94 -19.06
N HIS A 88 4.58 7.01 -18.22
CA HIS A 88 5.42 6.07 -17.47
C HIS A 88 5.75 4.78 -18.24
N GLY A 89 5.43 4.71 -19.55
CA GLY A 89 5.77 3.57 -20.39
C GLY A 89 5.02 2.28 -20.07
N ILE A 90 3.82 2.38 -19.44
CA ILE A 90 3.01 1.21 -19.07
C ILE A 90 2.13 0.76 -20.22
N GLN A 91 1.53 1.73 -20.92
CA GLN A 91 0.59 1.46 -22.00
C GLN A 91 0.75 2.47 -23.16
N PHE A 92 0.24 2.10 -24.32
CA PHE A 92 0.17 2.94 -25.51
C PHE A 92 -1.21 2.85 -26.14
N LYS A 93 -1.59 3.87 -26.90
CA LYS A 93 -2.87 3.92 -27.60
C LYS A 93 -2.71 3.46 -29.04
N GLN A 94 -3.54 2.49 -29.47
CA GLN A 94 -3.65 2.06 -30.86
C GLN A 94 -5.12 2.18 -31.30
N GLY A 95 -5.38 3.11 -32.19
CA GLY A 95 -6.77 3.47 -32.53
C GLY A 95 -7.52 4.02 -31.32
N GLU A 96 -8.59 3.35 -30.90
CA GLU A 96 -9.39 3.72 -29.71
C GLU A 96 -9.04 2.90 -28.47
N ILE A 97 -8.14 1.91 -28.59
CA ILE A 97 -7.84 0.93 -27.55
C ILE A 97 -6.50 1.24 -26.93
N TRP A 98 -6.43 1.06 -25.61
CA TRP A 98 -5.18 1.13 -24.86
C TRP A 98 -4.61 -0.28 -24.68
N HIS A 99 -3.36 -0.49 -25.05
CA HIS A 99 -2.63 -1.74 -24.92
C HIS A 99 -1.46 -1.57 -23.97
N LEU A 100 -1.18 -2.60 -23.17
CA LEU A 100 0.05 -2.62 -22.36
C LEU A 100 1.27 -2.85 -23.25
N TYR A 101 2.38 -2.20 -22.92
CA TYR A 101 3.66 -2.55 -23.52
C TYR A 101 4.05 -3.99 -23.20
N GLN A 102 4.87 -4.61 -24.03
CA GLN A 102 5.25 -6.02 -23.94
C GLN A 102 5.79 -6.41 -22.55
N GLU A 103 6.48 -5.49 -21.91
CA GLU A 103 7.01 -5.69 -20.56
C GLU A 103 5.91 -5.97 -19.51
N TYR A 104 4.70 -5.45 -19.71
CA TYR A 104 3.57 -5.54 -18.79
C TYR A 104 2.47 -6.49 -19.26
N ALA A 105 2.38 -6.76 -20.56
CA ALA A 105 1.31 -7.53 -21.17
C ALA A 105 1.21 -8.97 -20.61
N GLY A 106 2.35 -9.61 -20.35
CA GLY A 106 2.41 -10.99 -19.82
C GLY A 106 2.18 -11.12 -18.31
N LYS A 107 2.05 -10.01 -17.57
CA LYS A 107 2.00 -10.03 -16.11
C LYS A 107 0.58 -10.22 -15.53
N GLY A 108 -0.44 -10.30 -16.38
CA GLY A 108 -1.84 -10.48 -15.98
C GLY A 108 -2.45 -9.23 -15.33
N TYR A 109 -1.99 -8.05 -15.72
CA TYR A 109 -2.52 -6.77 -15.21
C TYR A 109 -3.80 -6.33 -15.88
N ALA A 110 -3.99 -6.71 -17.15
CA ALA A 110 -5.17 -6.37 -17.93
C ALA A 110 -5.68 -7.57 -18.74
N ALA A 111 -6.95 -7.49 -19.13
CA ALA A 111 -7.61 -8.43 -20.01
C ALA A 111 -8.46 -7.65 -21.02
N THR A 112 -8.43 -8.07 -22.28
CA THR A 112 -9.29 -7.51 -23.32
C THR A 112 -10.60 -8.29 -23.35
N ARG A 113 -11.73 -7.58 -23.38
CA ARG A 113 -13.06 -8.17 -23.62
C ARG A 113 -13.73 -7.50 -24.80
N THR A 114 -14.36 -8.31 -25.62
CA THR A 114 -15.17 -7.84 -26.74
C THR A 114 -16.61 -7.67 -26.28
N ASN A 115 -17.11 -6.46 -26.32
CA ASN A 115 -18.51 -6.15 -26.05
C ASN A 115 -19.28 -6.11 -27.37
N ILE A 116 -20.35 -6.89 -27.46
CA ILE A 116 -21.25 -6.91 -28.61
C ILE A 116 -22.44 -6.00 -28.27
N PHE A 117 -22.77 -5.09 -29.16
CA PHE A 117 -23.94 -4.19 -29.02
C PHE A 117 -24.65 -4.06 -30.36
N THR A 118 -25.96 -3.78 -30.30
CA THR A 118 -26.76 -3.49 -31.48
C THR A 118 -26.65 -2.00 -31.80
N GLY A 119 -26.19 -1.66 -32.98
CA GLY A 119 -26.08 -0.27 -33.46
C GLY A 119 -27.47 0.33 -33.78
N ASN A 120 -27.49 1.63 -34.06
CA ASN A 120 -28.71 2.34 -34.49
C ASN A 120 -29.21 1.88 -35.87
N ASP A 121 -28.37 1.18 -36.61
CA ASP A 121 -28.65 0.53 -37.90
C ASP A 121 -29.34 -0.83 -37.74
N GLY A 122 -29.50 -1.33 -36.49
CA GLY A 122 -30.05 -2.64 -36.18
C GLY A 122 -29.07 -3.81 -36.37
N GLU A 123 -27.82 -3.53 -36.74
CA GLU A 123 -26.77 -4.54 -36.89
C GLU A 123 -25.99 -4.74 -35.58
N GLN A 124 -25.39 -5.94 -35.46
CA GLN A 124 -24.54 -6.25 -34.32
C GLN A 124 -23.12 -5.74 -34.58
N HIS A 125 -22.65 -4.88 -33.70
CA HIS A 125 -21.29 -4.37 -33.70
C HIS A 125 -20.54 -4.94 -32.51
N SER A 126 -19.21 -5.07 -32.67
CA SER A 126 -18.32 -5.47 -31.58
C SER A 126 -17.30 -4.38 -31.32
N LYS A 127 -17.05 -4.12 -30.03
CA LYS A 127 -16.00 -3.19 -29.60
C LYS A 127 -15.15 -3.84 -28.51
N GLU A 128 -13.87 -3.85 -28.75
CA GLU A 128 -12.91 -4.34 -27.74
C GLU A 128 -12.64 -3.26 -26.71
N HIS A 129 -12.57 -3.67 -25.45
CA HIS A 129 -12.19 -2.82 -24.33
C HIS A 129 -11.15 -3.52 -23.46
N THR A 130 -10.16 -2.75 -23.02
CA THR A 130 -9.20 -3.19 -22.02
C THR A 130 -9.77 -2.97 -20.63
N TYR A 131 -9.80 -4.04 -19.86
CA TYR A 131 -10.18 -4.04 -18.45
C TYR A 131 -8.95 -4.38 -17.62
N TRP A 132 -8.92 -3.87 -16.41
CA TRP A 132 -7.85 -4.13 -15.46
C TRP A 132 -8.26 -5.22 -14.48
N THR A 133 -7.34 -6.14 -14.21
CA THR A 133 -7.51 -7.12 -13.14
C THR A 133 -7.26 -6.45 -11.78
N GLN A 134 -7.64 -7.10 -10.68
CA GLN A 134 -7.31 -6.59 -9.35
C GLN A 134 -5.79 -6.48 -9.14
N LYS A 135 -5.02 -7.40 -9.71
CA LYS A 135 -3.55 -7.31 -9.74
C LYS A 135 -3.07 -6.05 -10.46
N GLY A 136 -3.69 -5.72 -11.59
CA GLY A 136 -3.38 -4.51 -12.35
C GLY A 136 -3.80 -3.23 -11.59
N ARG A 137 -4.93 -3.26 -10.90
CA ARG A 137 -5.37 -2.14 -10.04
C ARG A 137 -4.39 -1.87 -8.91
N LEU A 138 -3.89 -2.92 -8.24
CA LEU A 138 -2.86 -2.79 -7.21
C LEU A 138 -1.52 -2.28 -7.79
N PHE A 139 -1.14 -2.74 -8.97
CA PHE A 139 0.04 -2.22 -9.66
C PHE A 139 -0.08 -0.70 -9.94
N ILE A 140 -1.24 -0.23 -10.41
CA ILE A 140 -1.52 1.19 -10.63
C ILE A 140 -1.46 1.96 -9.30
N TYR A 141 -2.05 1.42 -8.24
CA TYR A 141 -1.97 2.00 -6.90
C TYR A 141 -0.52 2.19 -6.44
N ASP A 142 0.31 1.15 -6.51
CA ASP A 142 1.71 1.22 -6.12
C ASP A 142 2.50 2.23 -6.97
N LEU A 143 2.19 2.33 -8.27
CA LEU A 143 2.81 3.30 -9.17
C LEU A 143 2.43 4.74 -8.79
N LEU A 144 1.15 5.01 -8.57
CA LEU A 144 0.65 6.34 -8.17
C LEU A 144 1.20 6.74 -6.79
N LYS A 145 1.23 5.83 -5.84
CA LYS A 145 1.78 6.06 -4.50
C LYS A 145 3.26 6.43 -4.53
N ARG A 146 4.07 5.81 -5.38
CA ARG A 146 5.49 6.20 -5.60
C ARG A 146 5.64 7.62 -6.15
N ASN A 147 4.60 8.13 -6.81
CA ASN A 147 4.53 9.50 -7.30
C ASN A 147 3.79 10.45 -6.34
N ASN A 148 3.63 10.07 -5.06
CA ASN A 148 2.94 10.82 -4.01
C ASN A 148 1.46 11.12 -4.33
N ILE A 149 0.80 10.23 -5.07
CA ILE A 149 -0.62 10.32 -5.41
C ILE A 149 -1.34 9.21 -4.67
N LEU A 150 -2.13 9.60 -3.67
CA LEU A 150 -2.90 8.68 -2.83
C LEU A 150 -4.35 8.60 -3.30
N PRO A 151 -5.03 7.46 -3.14
CA PRO A 151 -6.46 7.35 -3.40
C PRO A 151 -7.25 8.19 -2.40
N LEU A 152 -8.47 8.59 -2.77
CA LEU A 152 -9.33 9.45 -1.95
C LEU A 152 -9.57 8.88 -0.55
N VAL A 153 -9.74 7.56 -0.43
CA VAL A 153 -9.96 6.89 0.86
C VAL A 153 -8.74 6.99 1.82
N GLU A 154 -7.56 7.31 1.31
CA GLU A 154 -6.34 7.48 2.11
C GLU A 154 -6.00 8.96 2.33
N GLN A 155 -6.64 9.89 1.62
CA GLN A 155 -6.42 11.33 1.78
C GLN A 155 -7.13 11.89 3.01
N ASP A 156 -8.25 11.28 3.42
CA ASP A 156 -9.05 11.73 4.58
C ASP A 156 -8.45 11.29 5.94
N ILE A 157 -7.33 10.54 5.93
CA ILE A 157 -6.70 9.97 7.13
C ILE A 157 -5.39 10.72 7.48
N ALA A 158 -4.98 11.68 6.66
CA ALA A 158 -3.73 12.44 6.84
C ALA A 158 -3.93 13.74 7.62
#